data_7a46444934da7e516f891c6b1532ab9d
#
_entry.id   7a46444934da7e516f891c6b1532ab9d
#
_cell.length_a   1.000
_cell.length_b   1.000
_cell.length_c   1.000
_cell.angle_alpha   90.00
_cell.angle_beta   90.00
_cell.angle_gamma   90.00
#
_symmetry.space_group_name_H-M   'P 1'
#
loop_
_entity.id
_entity.type
_entity.pdbx_description
1 polymer ?
#
loop_
_entity_poly.entity_id
_entity_poly.type
_entity_poly.pdbx_seq_one_letter_code
_entity_poly.pdbx_strand_id
1 'polypeptide(L)'
;MKTNRHKVLARLLVSCLLVTGVQAGMTTTWAATIKNGDACSPEGATFKQGTTEFVCTKSGSKVVWKSKKKASPTATPEAKFTMPRVVGMNLQLAQDLLQSKGSYILDQVDHNGLLRVQVLDSNWKVCKQSPSPGKVVLASTVVTLSSVKLTERC
;
A
#
# COMPACT_ATOMS: atom_id res chain seq x y z
N MET A 1 -56.24 -3.28 47.26
CA MET A 1 -56.69 -4.48 48.00
C MET A 1 -55.49 -5.39 48.15
N LYS A 2 -55.14 -5.68 49.43
CA LYS A 2 -54.49 -6.87 50.03
C LYS A 2 -53.17 -7.32 49.40
N THR A 3 -52.04 -6.97 50.00
CA THR A 3 -51.29 -7.70 51.09
C THR A 3 -51.03 -9.18 50.77
N ASN A 4 -49.74 -9.61 50.63
CA ASN A 4 -49.21 -10.46 51.68
C ASN A 4 -47.67 -10.57 51.57
N ARG A 5 -47.10 -10.27 52.69
CA ARG A 5 -45.72 -10.56 53.13
C ARG A 5 -45.63 -12.08 53.40
N HIS A 6 -44.50 -12.67 53.07
CA HIS A 6 -43.90 -13.68 53.97
C HIS A 6 -42.37 -13.64 53.91
N LYS A 7 -41.86 -13.24 55.04
CA LYS A 7 -40.46 -13.45 55.49
C LYS A 7 -40.23 -14.97 55.71
N VAL A 8 -39.08 -15.47 55.29
CA VAL A 8 -38.43 -16.54 56.03
C VAL A 8 -36.93 -16.31 56.02
N LEU A 9 -36.43 -16.24 57.25
CA LEU A 9 -35.02 -16.18 57.65
C LEU A 9 -34.31 -17.51 57.47
N ALA A 10 -32.99 -17.37 57.41
CA ALA A 10 -31.96 -18.27 57.97
C ALA A 10 -31.42 -19.38 57.02
N ARG A 11 -30.17 -19.43 56.73
CA ARG A 11 -29.02 -19.83 57.59
C ARG A 11 -27.73 -19.68 56.87
N LEU A 12 -26.78 -19.11 57.57
CA LEU A 12 -25.32 -19.15 57.36
C LEU A 12 -24.80 -20.57 57.23
N LEU A 13 -24.07 -20.83 56.15
CA LEU A 13 -22.95 -21.79 56.21
C LEU A 13 -21.74 -21.16 55.52
N VAL A 14 -20.83 -20.73 56.35
CA VAL A 14 -19.47 -20.37 56.00
C VAL A 14 -18.78 -21.65 55.54
N SER A 15 -18.56 -21.79 54.26
CA SER A 15 -17.66 -22.83 53.72
C SER A 15 -16.43 -22.12 53.18
N CYS A 16 -15.41 -22.10 54.02
CA CYS A 16 -14.08 -21.61 53.75
C CYS A 16 -13.42 -22.59 52.75
N LEU A 17 -13.54 -22.33 51.45
CA LEU A 17 -12.75 -23.00 50.44
C LEU A 17 -11.49 -22.20 50.22
N LEU A 18 -10.39 -22.70 50.73
CA LEU A 18 -9.03 -22.31 50.42
C LEU A 18 -8.81 -22.46 48.91
N VAL A 19 -9.02 -21.40 48.16
CA VAL A 19 -8.52 -21.31 46.78
C VAL A 19 -7.03 -21.01 46.90
N THR A 20 -6.23 -22.04 46.76
CA THR A 20 -4.81 -21.92 46.50
C THR A 20 -4.67 -21.15 45.17
N GLY A 21 -4.40 -19.88 45.27
CA GLY A 21 -4.08 -19.04 44.11
C GLY A 21 -2.81 -19.56 43.44
N VAL A 22 -2.98 -20.26 42.35
CA VAL A 22 -1.90 -20.40 41.36
C VAL A 22 -1.69 -19.02 40.79
N GLN A 23 -0.75 -18.28 41.35
CA GLN A 23 -0.21 -17.10 40.71
C GLN A 23 0.46 -17.58 39.43
N ALA A 24 -0.26 -17.48 38.30
CA ALA A 24 0.34 -17.52 37.00
C ALA A 24 1.30 -16.32 36.94
N GLY A 25 2.57 -16.56 37.20
CA GLY A 25 3.62 -15.59 37.01
C GLY A 25 3.49 -15.08 35.58
N MET A 26 3.11 -13.80 35.43
CA MET A 26 3.30 -13.10 34.17
C MET A 26 4.81 -13.00 33.94
N THR A 27 5.36 -14.04 33.34
CA THR A 27 6.67 -13.90 32.70
C THR A 27 6.47 -12.88 31.58
N THR A 28 6.96 -11.67 31.80
CA THR A 28 7.19 -10.73 30.71
C THR A 28 8.19 -11.40 29.78
N THR A 29 7.67 -12.15 28.83
CA THR A 29 8.47 -12.66 27.71
C THR A 29 8.85 -11.42 26.92
N TRP A 30 10.08 -10.97 27.12
CA TRP A 30 10.73 -10.09 26.16
C TRP A 30 10.58 -10.79 24.82
N ALA A 31 9.89 -10.16 23.88
CA ALA A 31 9.72 -10.71 22.55
C ALA A 31 11.11 -10.92 21.95
N ALA A 32 11.62 -12.13 22.04
CA ALA A 32 12.93 -12.48 21.50
C ALA A 32 12.86 -12.21 19.99
N THR A 33 13.72 -11.28 19.54
CA THR A 33 13.83 -11.00 18.11
C THR A 33 14.41 -12.22 17.41
N ILE A 34 13.60 -12.91 16.62
CA ILE A 34 14.02 -14.07 15.84
C ILE A 34 14.92 -13.64 14.70
N LYS A 35 16.06 -14.32 14.56
CA LYS A 35 17.03 -14.10 13.48
C LYS A 35 17.15 -15.34 12.59
N ASN A 36 17.62 -15.13 11.36
CA ASN A 36 17.99 -16.23 10.47
C ASN A 36 19.05 -17.12 11.13
N GLY A 37 18.78 -18.40 11.20
CA GLY A 37 19.68 -19.38 11.81
C GLY A 37 19.41 -19.72 13.26
N ASP A 38 18.52 -19.00 13.96
CA ASP A 38 18.11 -19.34 15.32
C ASP A 38 17.40 -20.71 15.32
N ALA A 39 17.63 -21.51 16.36
CA ALA A 39 16.98 -22.81 16.51
C ALA A 39 15.46 -22.64 16.65
N CYS A 40 14.71 -23.55 16.04
CA CYS A 40 13.25 -23.54 16.09
C CYS A 40 12.67 -24.95 16.21
N SER A 41 11.43 -25.03 16.65
CA SER A 41 10.64 -26.29 16.74
C SER A 41 9.15 -25.93 16.85
N PRO A 42 8.25 -26.69 16.21
CA PRO A 42 8.49 -27.78 15.26
C PRO A 42 8.87 -27.33 13.86
N GLU A 43 9.43 -28.22 13.04
CA GLU A 43 9.65 -27.95 11.61
C GLU A 43 8.34 -27.57 10.93
N GLY A 44 8.37 -26.55 10.03
CA GLY A 44 7.18 -26.01 9.39
C GLY A 44 6.48 -24.88 10.17
N ALA A 45 6.85 -24.62 11.42
CA ALA A 45 6.30 -23.50 12.17
C ALA A 45 6.59 -22.18 11.46
N THR A 46 5.63 -21.24 11.49
CA THR A 46 5.77 -19.90 10.91
C THR A 46 5.66 -18.84 11.98
N PHE A 47 6.45 -17.79 11.87
CA PHE A 47 6.44 -16.66 12.78
C PHE A 47 6.55 -15.35 12.01
N LYS A 48 5.70 -14.35 12.33
CA LYS A 48 5.75 -13.03 11.75
C LYS A 48 6.38 -12.03 12.71
N GLN A 49 7.43 -11.36 12.26
CA GLN A 49 8.07 -10.26 12.99
C GLN A 49 8.08 -9.00 12.10
N GLY A 50 7.20 -8.07 12.40
CA GLY A 50 6.96 -6.91 11.54
C GLY A 50 6.49 -7.34 10.14
N THR A 51 7.23 -6.96 9.11
CA THR A 51 6.95 -7.32 7.71
C THR A 51 7.64 -8.60 7.25
N THR A 52 8.46 -9.21 8.11
CA THR A 52 9.24 -10.41 7.78
C THR A 52 8.54 -11.65 8.32
N GLU A 53 8.31 -12.62 7.47
CA GLU A 53 7.83 -13.96 7.83
C GLU A 53 9.00 -14.90 7.90
N PHE A 54 9.10 -15.66 8.99
CA PHE A 54 10.08 -16.70 9.20
C PHE A 54 9.40 -18.06 9.13
N VAL A 55 10.09 -19.04 8.58
CA VAL A 55 9.66 -20.44 8.54
C VAL A 55 10.73 -21.30 9.17
N CYS A 56 10.32 -22.21 10.04
CA CYS A 56 11.18 -23.18 10.67
C CYS A 56 11.49 -24.31 9.68
N THR A 57 12.72 -24.41 9.21
CA THR A 57 13.13 -25.39 8.19
C THR A 57 14.37 -26.16 8.60
N LYS A 58 14.44 -27.43 8.16
CA LYS A 58 15.62 -28.25 8.35
C LYS A 58 16.80 -27.72 7.53
N SER A 59 17.94 -27.55 8.15
CA SER A 59 19.19 -27.10 7.51
C SER A 59 20.31 -27.99 8.04
N GLY A 60 20.66 -29.02 7.27
CA GLY A 60 21.58 -30.09 7.73
C GLY A 60 20.95 -30.89 8.86
N SER A 61 21.65 -31.01 9.98
CA SER A 61 21.20 -31.73 11.20
C SER A 61 20.40 -30.86 12.17
N LYS A 62 20.19 -29.57 11.87
CA LYS A 62 19.52 -28.61 12.74
C LYS A 62 18.21 -28.09 12.10
N VAL A 63 17.26 -27.73 12.95
CA VAL A 63 16.03 -27.04 12.51
C VAL A 63 16.14 -25.58 12.91
N VAL A 64 16.09 -24.68 11.94
CA VAL A 64 16.40 -23.27 12.13
C VAL A 64 15.40 -22.35 11.43
N TRP A 65 15.20 -21.15 11.99
CA TRP A 65 14.42 -20.10 11.36
C TRP A 65 15.10 -19.60 10.08
N LYS A 66 14.37 -19.63 8.98
CA LYS A 66 14.75 -18.95 7.75
C LYS A 66 13.73 -17.88 7.42
N SER A 67 14.19 -16.66 7.16
CA SER A 67 13.30 -15.61 6.68
C SER A 67 12.76 -16.02 5.31
N LYS A 68 11.45 -16.09 5.18
CA LYS A 68 10.78 -16.12 3.90
C LYS A 68 10.96 -14.72 3.32
N LYS A 69 11.91 -14.53 2.42
CA LYS A 69 11.97 -13.31 1.63
C LYS A 69 10.58 -13.18 0.98
N LYS A 70 9.79 -12.17 1.42
CA LYS A 70 8.56 -11.85 0.72
C LYS A 70 8.97 -11.73 -0.73
N ALA A 71 8.48 -12.63 -1.59
CA ALA A 71 8.64 -12.44 -3.02
C ALA A 71 8.15 -11.01 -3.25
N SER A 72 9.05 -10.16 -3.70
CA SER A 72 8.66 -8.82 -4.17
C SER A 72 7.49 -9.08 -5.10
N PRO A 73 6.35 -8.40 -4.95
CA PRO A 73 5.22 -8.67 -5.83
C PRO A 73 5.82 -8.73 -7.23
N THR A 74 5.64 -9.86 -7.90
CA THR A 74 6.07 -10.06 -9.29
C THR A 74 5.57 -8.83 -9.99
N ALA A 75 6.49 -7.94 -10.42
CA ALA A 75 6.10 -6.69 -11.03
C ALA A 75 5.17 -7.08 -12.18
N THR A 76 3.89 -6.78 -12.03
CA THR A 76 2.93 -6.92 -13.13
C THR A 76 3.58 -6.21 -14.30
N PRO A 77 3.70 -6.84 -15.49
CA PRO A 77 4.33 -6.19 -16.62
C PRO A 77 3.69 -4.83 -16.79
N GLU A 78 4.50 -3.78 -16.65
CA GLU A 78 3.98 -2.42 -16.72
C GLU A 78 3.38 -2.18 -18.10
N ALA A 79 2.15 -1.65 -18.13
CA ALA A 79 1.46 -1.39 -19.38
C ALA A 79 2.27 -0.44 -20.26
N LYS A 80 2.33 -0.74 -21.55
CA LYS A 80 3.00 0.09 -22.56
C LYS A 80 1.97 0.64 -23.53
N PHE A 81 2.21 1.84 -24.03
CA PHE A 81 1.40 2.41 -25.09
C PHE A 81 2.26 3.12 -26.13
N THR A 82 1.71 3.29 -27.35
CA THR A 82 2.35 4.08 -28.37
C THR A 82 1.93 5.53 -28.21
N MET A 83 2.90 6.43 -28.07
CA MET A 83 2.68 7.87 -27.87
C MET A 83 1.89 8.48 -29.02
N PRO A 84 0.67 9.02 -28.81
CA PRO A 84 -0.12 9.64 -29.85
C PRO A 84 0.48 11.00 -30.23
N ARG A 85 0.09 11.53 -31.39
CA ARG A 85 0.39 12.91 -31.78
C ARG A 85 -0.64 13.83 -31.15
N VAL A 86 -0.20 14.69 -30.23
CA VAL A 86 -1.09 15.64 -29.53
C VAL A 86 -0.71 17.10 -29.79
N VAL A 87 0.39 17.35 -30.52
CA VAL A 87 0.78 18.72 -30.93
C VAL A 87 -0.29 19.33 -31.82
N GLY A 88 -0.70 20.56 -31.51
CA GLY A 88 -1.79 21.30 -32.18
C GLY A 88 -3.17 21.04 -31.55
N MET A 89 -3.32 20.03 -30.69
CA MET A 89 -4.59 19.76 -30.02
C MET A 89 -4.86 20.76 -28.89
N ASN A 90 -6.14 20.91 -28.55
CA ASN A 90 -6.54 21.52 -27.30
C ASN A 90 -5.93 20.70 -26.14
N LEU A 91 -5.42 21.37 -25.08
CA LEU A 91 -4.70 20.69 -24.00
C LEU A 91 -5.58 19.70 -23.26
N GLN A 92 -6.85 20.02 -22.98
CA GLN A 92 -7.80 19.10 -22.33
C GLN A 92 -7.98 17.83 -23.17
N LEU A 93 -8.23 17.97 -24.48
CA LEU A 93 -8.41 16.82 -25.37
C LEU A 93 -7.13 15.99 -25.50
N ALA A 94 -5.97 16.62 -25.45
CA ALA A 94 -4.69 15.92 -25.47
C ALA A 94 -4.50 15.05 -24.20
N GLN A 95 -4.87 15.57 -23.04
CA GLN A 95 -4.83 14.82 -21.77
C GLN A 95 -5.82 13.67 -21.79
N ASP A 96 -7.07 13.91 -22.21
CA ASP A 96 -8.09 12.86 -22.28
C ASP A 96 -7.63 11.71 -23.20
N LEU A 97 -7.01 12.03 -24.32
CA LEU A 97 -6.45 11.05 -25.24
C LEU A 97 -5.30 10.25 -24.59
N LEU A 98 -4.38 10.91 -23.90
CA LEU A 98 -3.28 10.25 -23.19
C LEU A 98 -3.79 9.34 -22.08
N GLN A 99 -4.74 9.80 -21.29
CA GLN A 99 -5.36 9.04 -20.21
C GLN A 99 -6.09 7.80 -20.75
N SER A 100 -6.76 7.92 -21.90
CA SER A 100 -7.39 6.76 -22.57
C SER A 100 -6.39 5.69 -23.02
N LYS A 101 -5.10 6.04 -23.15
CA LYS A 101 -3.99 5.10 -23.41
C LYS A 101 -3.30 4.60 -22.14
N GLY A 102 -3.77 5.01 -20.95
CA GLY A 102 -3.20 4.62 -19.67
C GLY A 102 -2.06 5.53 -19.17
N SER A 103 -1.83 6.68 -19.80
CA SER A 103 -0.85 7.67 -19.36
C SER A 103 -1.51 8.72 -18.46
N TYR A 104 -1.18 8.67 -17.18
CA TYR A 104 -1.75 9.57 -16.16
C TYR A 104 -0.71 10.52 -15.54
N ILE A 105 0.57 10.33 -15.87
CA ILE A 105 1.65 11.17 -15.33
C ILE A 105 1.99 12.23 -16.38
N LEU A 106 1.32 13.38 -16.24
CA LEU A 106 1.44 14.48 -17.18
C LEU A 106 2.12 15.67 -16.50
N ASP A 107 3.10 16.26 -17.19
CA ASP A 107 3.76 17.49 -16.82
C ASP A 107 3.37 18.58 -17.82
N GLN A 108 2.87 19.71 -17.31
CA GLN A 108 2.36 20.80 -18.13
C GLN A 108 3.23 22.04 -17.94
N VAL A 109 3.77 22.53 -19.03
CA VAL A 109 4.64 23.72 -19.02
C VAL A 109 4.13 24.80 -19.97
N ASP A 110 4.31 26.05 -19.56
CA ASP A 110 4.05 27.18 -20.44
C ASP A 110 5.16 27.27 -21.51
N HIS A 111 4.77 27.12 -22.76
CA HIS A 111 5.70 27.14 -23.90
C HIS A 111 6.48 28.46 -24.03
N ASN A 112 5.87 29.56 -23.66
CA ASN A 112 6.47 30.89 -23.73
C ASN A 112 7.36 31.25 -22.53
N GLY A 113 7.51 30.30 -21.56
CA GLY A 113 8.37 30.51 -20.39
C GLY A 113 7.85 31.55 -19.39
N LEU A 114 6.57 31.94 -19.47
CA LEU A 114 5.97 32.92 -18.58
C LEU A 114 5.54 32.31 -17.22
N LEU A 115 5.82 31.03 -17.00
CA LEU A 115 5.51 30.28 -15.76
C LEU A 115 4.02 30.30 -15.39
N ARG A 116 3.14 30.43 -16.37
CA ARG A 116 1.69 30.41 -16.14
C ARG A 116 1.21 28.99 -15.89
N VAL A 117 0.31 28.85 -14.95
CA VAL A 117 -0.34 27.57 -14.64
C VAL A 117 -1.57 27.39 -15.54
N GLN A 118 -1.74 26.19 -16.09
CA GLN A 118 -2.85 25.81 -16.96
C GLN A 118 -4.09 25.42 -16.13
N VAL A 119 -4.68 26.38 -15.40
CA VAL A 119 -5.84 26.13 -14.52
C VAL A 119 -7.07 25.66 -15.29
N LEU A 120 -7.26 26.14 -16.52
CA LEU A 120 -8.35 25.78 -17.41
C LEU A 120 -7.76 25.28 -18.73
N ASP A 121 -7.53 23.97 -18.81
CA ASP A 121 -6.81 23.32 -19.91
C ASP A 121 -7.48 23.51 -21.27
N SER A 122 -8.81 23.64 -21.30
CA SER A 122 -9.57 23.93 -22.51
C SER A 122 -9.20 25.27 -23.18
N ASN A 123 -8.54 26.19 -22.46
CA ASN A 123 -8.07 27.48 -22.98
C ASN A 123 -6.63 27.46 -23.53
N TRP A 124 -6.04 26.25 -23.62
CA TRP A 124 -4.67 26.06 -24.06
C TRP A 124 -4.59 25.10 -25.23
N LYS A 125 -3.53 25.24 -26.05
CA LYS A 125 -3.18 24.30 -27.12
C LYS A 125 -1.75 23.79 -26.94
N VAL A 126 -1.51 22.56 -27.29
CA VAL A 126 -0.20 21.91 -27.20
C VAL A 126 0.69 22.36 -28.35
N CYS A 127 1.85 22.94 -28.03
CA CYS A 127 2.89 23.32 -28.99
C CYS A 127 3.96 22.26 -29.15
N LYS A 128 4.31 21.59 -28.06
CA LYS A 128 5.35 20.56 -28.03
C LYS A 128 4.97 19.44 -27.07
N GLN A 129 5.39 18.23 -27.39
CA GLN A 129 5.22 17.05 -26.54
C GLN A 129 6.52 16.30 -26.37
N SER A 130 6.68 15.65 -25.23
CA SER A 130 7.74 14.68 -24.96
C SER A 130 7.15 13.55 -24.11
N PRO A 131 7.32 12.28 -24.50
CA PRO A 131 8.04 11.72 -25.65
C PRO A 131 7.44 12.06 -27.02
N SER A 132 8.25 11.88 -28.08
CA SER A 132 7.82 12.12 -29.47
C SER A 132 6.72 11.14 -29.90
N PRO A 133 5.81 11.53 -30.83
CA PRO A 133 4.78 10.64 -31.37
C PRO A 133 5.38 9.36 -31.94
N GLY A 134 4.67 8.25 -31.82
CA GLY A 134 5.07 6.92 -32.33
C GLY A 134 6.03 6.15 -31.43
N LYS A 135 6.62 6.74 -30.39
CA LYS A 135 7.44 6.00 -29.42
C LYS A 135 6.57 5.09 -28.54
N VAL A 136 7.04 3.87 -28.33
CA VAL A 136 6.47 2.98 -27.32
C VAL A 136 7.07 3.33 -25.97
N VAL A 137 6.23 3.67 -25.01
CA VAL A 137 6.61 4.11 -23.66
C VAL A 137 5.82 3.37 -22.60
N LEU A 138 6.32 3.36 -21.38
CA LEU A 138 5.62 2.77 -20.24
C LEU A 138 4.50 3.72 -19.77
N ALA A 139 3.45 3.17 -19.17
CA ALA A 139 2.37 3.96 -18.57
C ALA A 139 2.86 4.89 -17.45
N SER A 140 3.96 4.53 -16.79
CA SER A 140 4.64 5.36 -15.77
C SER A 140 5.54 6.46 -16.33
N THR A 141 5.69 6.53 -17.65
CA THR A 141 6.51 7.58 -18.27
C THR A 141 5.85 8.94 -18.08
N VAL A 142 6.61 9.91 -17.58
CA VAL A 142 6.15 11.32 -17.53
C VAL A 142 6.01 11.86 -18.95
N VAL A 143 4.82 12.33 -19.31
CA VAL A 143 4.57 12.99 -20.58
C VAL A 143 4.51 14.50 -20.36
N THR A 144 5.46 15.23 -20.93
CA THR A 144 5.51 16.68 -20.85
C THR A 144 4.76 17.30 -22.03
N LEU A 145 3.79 18.17 -21.74
CA LEU A 145 3.04 18.96 -22.72
C LEU A 145 3.37 20.43 -22.55
N SER A 146 4.01 21.01 -23.57
CA SER A 146 4.33 22.43 -23.59
C SER A 146 3.25 23.16 -24.38
N SER A 147 2.54 24.09 -23.75
CA SER A 147 1.31 24.69 -24.28
C SER A 147 1.30 26.20 -24.20
N VAL A 148 0.48 26.83 -25.06
CA VAL A 148 0.18 28.29 -25.07
C VAL A 148 -1.32 28.51 -24.98
N LYS A 149 -1.74 29.73 -24.67
CA LYS A 149 -3.16 30.12 -24.79
C LYS A 149 -3.65 29.93 -26.23
N LEU A 150 -4.95 29.64 -26.42
CA LEU A 150 -5.53 29.41 -27.75
C LEU A 150 -5.28 30.57 -28.73
N THR A 151 -5.21 31.79 -28.21
CA THR A 151 -4.97 33.02 -29.00
C THR A 151 -3.50 33.29 -29.34
N GLU A 152 -2.58 32.54 -28.69
CA GLU A 152 -1.14 32.69 -28.87
C GLU A 152 -0.62 31.74 -29.96
N ARG A 153 0.55 32.06 -30.49
CA ARG A 153 1.24 31.19 -31.46
C ARG A 153 2.24 30.29 -30.73
N CYS A 154 2.45 29.09 -31.23
CA CYS A 154 3.59 28.29 -30.88
C CYS A 154 4.89 28.96 -31.43
#